data_6605e376a0805cb42aed2be20b9d3822
#
_entry.id   6605e376a0805cb42aed2be20b9d3822
#
_cell.length_a   1.000
_cell.length_b   1.000
_cell.length_c   1.000
_cell.angle_alpha   90.00
_cell.angle_beta   90.00
_cell.angle_gamma   90.00
#
_symmetry.space_group_name_H-M   'P 1'
#
loop_
_entity.id
_entity.type
_entity.pdbx_description
1 polymer ?
#
loop_
_entity_poly.entity_id
_entity_poly.type
_entity_poly.pdbx_seq_one_letter_code
_entity_poly.pdbx_strand_id
1 'polypeptide(L)'
;MKKNIIEIKIIKKKVISDHRGKIMHMMRSDDSYFKRFGEIYFSQVFPKKIKAWHLHKKMTLNYVAVFGKIKLVLYDDRRKSKTKGKIQEIFLSEKEHKLVIIPPFIWNGFCSAGKGKAIFANCSD
;
A
#
# COMPACT_ATOMS: atom_id res chain seq x y z
N MET A 1 4.78 0.06 -22.04
CA MET A 1 3.55 0.40 -21.34
C MET A 1 3.42 -0.43 -20.07
N LYS A 2 3.29 0.23 -18.93
CA LYS A 2 3.09 -0.48 -17.67
C LYS A 2 1.70 -1.11 -17.65
N LYS A 3 1.62 -2.40 -17.37
CA LYS A 3 0.34 -3.07 -17.17
C LYS A 3 0.11 -3.24 -15.68
N ASN A 4 -0.99 -2.70 -15.21
CA ASN A 4 -1.38 -2.82 -13.83
C ASN A 4 -1.95 -4.20 -13.56
N ILE A 5 -1.72 -4.69 -12.35
CA ILE A 5 -2.31 -5.94 -11.88
C ILE A 5 -3.80 -5.69 -11.64
N ILE A 6 -4.63 -6.59 -12.15
CA ILE A 6 -6.07 -6.51 -11.98
C ILE A 6 -6.43 -6.61 -10.49
N GLU A 7 -7.43 -5.84 -10.07
CA GLU A 7 -7.97 -5.78 -8.70
C GLU A 7 -7.12 -5.00 -7.69
N ILE A 8 -5.93 -4.52 -8.07
CA ILE A 8 -5.19 -3.58 -7.23
C ILE A 8 -5.88 -2.21 -7.38
N LYS A 9 -6.23 -1.60 -6.27
CA LYS A 9 -6.84 -0.27 -6.29
C LYS A 9 -5.88 0.75 -5.70
N ILE A 10 -5.76 1.88 -6.37
CA ILE A 10 -4.95 3.01 -5.91
C ILE A 10 -5.90 4.20 -5.79
N ILE A 11 -6.09 4.69 -4.59
CA ILE A 11 -7.08 5.72 -4.29
C ILE A 11 -6.40 6.92 -3.68
N LYS A 12 -6.51 8.06 -4.34
CA LYS A 12 -6.03 9.31 -3.77
C LYS A 12 -6.87 9.65 -2.55
N LYS A 13 -6.23 9.90 -1.42
CA LYS A 13 -6.93 10.19 -0.17
C LYS A 13 -6.80 11.67 0.19
N LYS A 14 -7.77 12.14 0.93
CA LYS A 14 -7.86 13.54 1.33
C LYS A 14 -6.76 13.92 2.31
N VAL A 15 -6.16 15.08 2.09
CA VAL A 15 -5.20 15.70 3.01
C VAL A 15 -5.72 17.08 3.35
N ILE A 16 -5.80 17.39 4.64
CA ILE A 16 -6.21 18.72 5.13
C ILE A 16 -5.02 19.34 5.82
N SER A 17 -4.49 20.41 5.25
CA SER A 17 -3.29 21.08 5.75
C SER A 17 -3.60 22.47 6.27
N ASP A 18 -2.87 22.90 7.31
CA ASP A 18 -2.85 24.27 7.79
C ASP A 18 -1.45 24.61 8.32
N HIS A 19 -1.30 25.78 8.94
CA HIS A 19 0.02 26.23 9.44
C HIS A 19 0.55 25.38 10.61
N ARG A 20 -0.25 24.54 11.22
CA ARG A 20 0.15 23.67 12.33
C ARG A 20 0.58 22.28 11.87
N GLY A 21 0.18 21.86 10.67
CA GLY A 21 0.43 20.53 10.15
C GLY A 21 -0.68 20.06 9.23
N LYS A 22 -0.91 18.74 9.20
CA LYS A 22 -1.91 18.19 8.29
C LYS A 22 -2.56 16.92 8.83
N ILE A 23 -3.76 16.66 8.34
CA ILE A 23 -4.48 15.41 8.55
C ILE A 23 -4.43 14.65 7.24
N MET A 24 -4.02 13.39 7.30
CA MET A 24 -3.94 12.51 6.14
C MET A 24 -4.97 11.39 6.34
N HIS A 25 -6.05 11.44 5.57
CA HIS A 25 -7.09 10.42 5.68
C HIS A 25 -6.60 9.08 5.15
N MET A 26 -7.07 8.00 5.75
CA MET A 26 -6.71 6.64 5.32
C MET A 26 -7.95 5.81 5.01
N MET A 27 -8.75 5.49 6.02
CA MET A 27 -9.88 4.59 5.87
C MET A 27 -11.02 5.03 6.78
N ARG A 28 -12.22 5.09 6.21
CA ARG A 28 -13.44 5.38 6.95
C ARG A 28 -14.39 4.20 6.79
N SER A 29 -15.20 3.96 7.80
CA SER A 29 -16.19 2.87 7.74
C SER A 29 -17.25 3.09 6.65
N ASP A 30 -17.43 4.34 6.20
CA ASP A 30 -18.36 4.66 5.12
C ASP A 30 -17.69 4.74 3.73
N ASP A 31 -16.42 4.43 3.62
CA ASP A 31 -15.77 4.29 2.31
C ASP A 31 -16.33 3.05 1.60
N SER A 32 -16.60 3.15 0.30
CA SER A 32 -17.21 2.07 -0.47
C SER A 32 -16.37 0.78 -0.50
N TYR A 33 -15.06 0.92 -0.35
CA TYR A 33 -14.13 -0.22 -0.37
C TYR A 33 -13.82 -0.76 1.03
N PHE A 34 -14.35 -0.16 2.08
CA PHE A 34 -14.20 -0.68 3.44
C PHE A 34 -15.05 -1.93 3.61
N LYS A 35 -14.45 -2.99 4.15
CA LYS A 35 -15.18 -4.23 4.43
C LYS A 35 -15.42 -4.41 5.91
N ARG A 36 -14.35 -4.47 6.68
CA ARG A 36 -14.37 -4.62 8.13
C ARG A 36 -12.99 -4.33 8.68
N PHE A 37 -12.91 -4.15 9.98
CA PHE A 37 -11.64 -3.97 10.67
C PHE A 37 -11.09 -5.35 11.09
N GLY A 38 -9.87 -5.64 10.69
CA GLY A 38 -9.15 -6.82 11.18
C GLY A 38 -8.07 -6.40 12.17
N GLU A 39 -7.09 -5.65 11.69
CA GLU A 39 -6.03 -5.10 12.52
C GLU A 39 -5.43 -3.87 11.89
N ILE A 40 -4.76 -3.06 12.71
CA ILE A 40 -3.94 -1.95 12.20
C ILE A 40 -2.55 -2.05 12.81
N TYR A 41 -1.54 -1.87 11.97
CA TYR A 41 -0.16 -1.79 12.43
C TYR A 41 0.64 -0.84 11.55
N PHE A 42 1.77 -0.40 12.09
CA PHE A 42 2.73 0.43 11.37
C PHE A 42 3.98 -0.41 11.13
N SER A 43 4.51 -0.34 9.92
CA SER A 43 5.73 -1.05 9.56
C SER A 43 6.79 -0.04 9.16
N GLN A 44 7.98 -0.20 9.70
CA GLN A 44 9.11 0.66 9.39
C GLN A 44 10.14 -0.11 8.59
N VAL A 45 10.70 0.53 7.58
CA VAL A 45 11.81 -0.04 6.82
C VAL A 45 12.98 0.94 6.83
N PHE A 46 14.16 0.45 7.20
CA PHE A 46 15.37 1.25 7.22
C PHE A 46 15.92 1.44 5.81
N PRO A 47 16.71 2.52 5.57
CA PRO A 47 17.31 2.74 4.26
C PRO A 47 18.09 1.53 3.78
N LYS A 48 18.04 1.26 2.48
CA LYS A 48 18.76 0.17 1.81
C LYS A 48 18.34 -1.24 2.26
N LYS A 49 17.24 -1.34 3.00
CA LYS A 49 16.69 -2.63 3.42
C LYS A 49 15.43 -2.94 2.60
N ILE A 50 15.20 -4.22 2.42
CA ILE A 50 14.05 -4.72 1.67
C ILE A 50 13.29 -5.68 2.58
N LYS A 51 11.98 -5.49 2.67
CA LYS A 51 11.08 -6.42 3.34
C LYS A 51 10.22 -7.11 2.28
N ALA A 52 10.51 -8.34 1.94
CA ALA A 52 9.82 -9.14 0.93
C ALA A 52 9.98 -10.61 1.29
N TRP A 53 9.27 -11.52 0.77
CA TRP A 53 8.00 -11.35 0.05
C TRP A 53 6.90 -11.85 0.96
N HIS A 54 5.74 -11.21 0.91
CA HIS A 54 4.58 -11.55 1.75
C HIS A 54 3.42 -11.95 0.86
N LEU A 55 2.70 -12.98 1.27
CA LEU A 55 1.49 -13.42 0.61
C LEU A 55 0.43 -13.70 1.67
N HIS A 56 -0.74 -13.09 1.53
CA HIS A 56 -1.86 -13.34 2.41
C HIS A 56 -2.97 -14.05 1.64
N LYS A 57 -3.54 -15.06 2.24
CA LYS A 57 -4.56 -15.89 1.57
C LYS A 57 -5.98 -15.44 1.88
N LYS A 58 -6.18 -14.66 2.92
CA LYS A 58 -7.53 -14.23 3.35
C LYS A 58 -7.67 -12.73 3.48
N MET A 59 -6.63 -12.04 3.94
CA MET A 59 -6.74 -10.63 4.27
C MET A 59 -6.50 -9.74 3.05
N THR A 60 -7.27 -8.66 2.98
CA THR A 60 -7.02 -7.55 2.07
C THR A 60 -6.14 -6.54 2.80
N LEU A 61 -5.05 -6.12 2.17
CA LEU A 61 -4.14 -5.14 2.72
C LEU A 61 -4.54 -3.74 2.27
N ASN A 62 -4.42 -2.78 3.18
CA ASN A 62 -4.74 -1.38 2.90
C ASN A 62 -3.56 -0.54 3.39
N TYR A 63 -2.71 -0.10 2.46
CA TYR A 63 -1.46 0.57 2.77
C TYR A 63 -1.49 2.06 2.45
N VAL A 64 -1.02 2.88 3.40
CA VAL A 64 -0.67 4.28 3.16
C VAL A 64 0.72 4.54 3.73
N ALA A 65 1.50 5.39 3.08
CA ALA A 65 2.76 5.86 3.66
C ALA A 65 2.45 6.97 4.65
N VAL A 66 2.99 6.85 5.86
CA VAL A 66 2.83 7.88 6.90
C VAL A 66 4.10 8.70 7.09
N PHE A 67 5.23 8.20 6.65
CA PHE A 67 6.51 8.90 6.73
C PHE A 67 7.46 8.38 5.66
N GLY A 68 8.17 9.30 5.01
CA GLY A 68 9.16 8.93 4.00
C GLY A 68 8.53 8.49 2.69
N LYS A 69 9.31 7.78 1.90
CA LYS A 69 8.91 7.32 0.57
C LYS A 69 9.14 5.83 0.45
N ILE A 70 8.12 5.13 -0.03
CA ILE A 70 8.13 3.66 -0.14
C ILE A 70 7.97 3.26 -1.60
N LYS A 71 8.78 2.31 -2.03
CA LYS A 71 8.56 1.59 -3.28
C LYS A 71 7.93 0.25 -2.92
N LEU A 72 6.68 0.08 -3.33
CA LEU A 72 5.93 -1.14 -3.15
C LEU A 72 5.96 -1.93 -4.46
N VAL A 73 6.31 -3.20 -4.39
CA VAL A 73 6.37 -4.07 -5.56
C VAL A 73 5.35 -5.19 -5.37
N LEU A 74 4.50 -5.36 -6.36
CA LEU A 74 3.46 -6.36 -6.38
C LEU A 74 3.70 -7.34 -7.52
N TYR A 75 3.43 -8.61 -7.27
CA TYR A 75 3.56 -9.66 -8.28
C TYR A 75 2.31 -10.53 -8.27
N ASP A 76 1.71 -10.69 -9.43
CA ASP A 76 0.51 -11.50 -9.62
C ASP A 76 0.88 -12.87 -10.15
N ASP A 77 0.80 -13.87 -9.27
CA ASP A 77 1.04 -15.27 -9.63
C ASP A 77 -0.24 -16.11 -9.54
N ARG A 78 -1.40 -15.47 -9.49
CA ARG A 78 -2.69 -16.16 -9.38
C ARG A 78 -2.97 -16.93 -10.67
N ARG A 79 -3.25 -18.22 -10.52
CA ARG A 79 -3.34 -19.17 -11.64
C ARG A 79 -4.31 -18.78 -12.74
N LYS A 80 -5.45 -18.22 -12.38
CA LYS A 80 -6.50 -17.84 -13.35
C LYS A 80 -6.59 -16.34 -13.60
N SER A 81 -5.64 -15.58 -13.12
CA SER A 81 -5.67 -14.13 -13.29
C SER A 81 -5.33 -13.74 -14.73
N LYS A 82 -6.04 -12.75 -15.24
CA LYS A 82 -5.75 -12.17 -16.55
C LYS A 82 -4.41 -11.42 -16.58
N THR A 83 -3.89 -11.06 -15.41
CA THR A 83 -2.60 -10.37 -15.27
C THR A 83 -1.54 -11.25 -14.63
N LYS A 84 -1.70 -12.56 -14.69
CA LYS A 84 -0.71 -13.49 -14.17
C LYS A 84 0.67 -13.19 -14.77
N GLY A 85 1.70 -13.15 -13.91
CA GLY A 85 3.07 -12.87 -14.31
C GLY A 85 3.42 -11.39 -14.32
N LYS A 86 2.45 -10.50 -14.06
CA LYS A 86 2.72 -9.07 -14.06
C LYS A 86 3.34 -8.61 -12.76
N ILE A 87 4.24 -7.63 -12.89
CA ILE A 87 4.87 -6.93 -11.77
C ILE A 87 4.40 -5.49 -11.84
N GLN A 88 3.97 -4.96 -10.71
CA GLN A 88 3.55 -3.56 -10.61
C GLN A 88 4.34 -2.88 -9.50
N GLU A 89 4.91 -1.72 -9.82
CA GLU A 89 5.61 -0.89 -8.85
C GLU A 89 4.76 0.33 -8.51
N ILE A 90 4.60 0.60 -7.23
CA ILE A 90 3.82 1.73 -6.75
C ILE A 90 4.66 2.49 -5.75
N PHE A 91 4.78 3.82 -5.95
CA PHE A 91 5.49 4.68 -5.00
C PHE A 91 4.49 5.37 -4.10
N LEU A 92 4.72 5.26 -2.80
CA LEU A 92 3.90 5.87 -1.76
C LEU A 92 4.73 6.88 -0.98
N SER A 93 4.18 8.05 -0.72
CA SER A 93 4.87 9.08 0.07
C SER A 93 3.84 10.00 0.71
N GLU A 94 4.30 10.83 1.67
CA GLU A 94 3.45 11.86 2.27
C GLU A 94 2.98 12.89 1.23
N LYS A 95 3.82 13.20 0.24
CA LYS A 95 3.51 14.21 -0.77
C LYS A 95 2.46 13.74 -1.76
N GLU A 96 2.46 12.46 -2.06
CA GLU A 96 1.48 11.84 -2.95
C GLU A 96 0.67 10.84 -2.14
N HIS A 97 -0.14 11.36 -1.25
CA HIS A 97 -0.91 10.54 -0.31
C HIS A 97 -2.00 9.76 -1.02
N LYS A 98 -1.87 8.45 -0.99
CA LYS A 98 -2.84 7.54 -1.59
C LYS A 98 -2.89 6.23 -0.82
N LEU A 99 -4.03 5.58 -0.93
CA LEU A 99 -4.27 4.28 -0.34
C LEU A 99 -4.12 3.23 -1.44
N VAL A 100 -3.38 2.17 -1.14
CA VAL A 100 -3.27 1.02 -2.04
C VAL A 100 -3.97 -0.15 -1.40
N ILE A 101 -4.92 -0.72 -2.13
CA ILE A 101 -5.70 -1.88 -1.69
C ILE A 101 -5.20 -3.09 -2.44
N ILE A 102 -4.73 -4.10 -1.71
CA ILE A 102 -4.14 -5.31 -2.25
C ILE A 102 -5.00 -6.51 -1.85
N PRO A 103 -5.65 -7.19 -2.81
CA PRO A 103 -6.47 -8.36 -2.50
C PRO A 103 -5.61 -9.55 -2.09
N PRO A 104 -6.22 -10.61 -1.53
CA PRO A 104 -5.50 -11.85 -1.23
C PRO A 104 -4.78 -12.42 -2.44
N PHE A 105 -3.75 -13.22 -2.19
CA PHE A 105 -2.96 -13.94 -3.18
C PHE A 105 -2.11 -13.08 -4.12
N ILE A 106 -1.82 -11.86 -3.72
CA ILE A 106 -0.84 -11.03 -4.42
C ILE A 106 0.44 -10.98 -3.59
N TRP A 107 1.55 -11.34 -4.21
CA TRP A 107 2.86 -11.21 -3.57
C TRP A 107 3.20 -9.73 -3.47
N ASN A 108 3.71 -9.33 -2.32
CA ASN A 108 4.12 -7.95 -2.11
C ASN A 108 5.42 -7.86 -1.34
N GLY A 109 6.16 -6.81 -1.65
CA GLY A 109 7.39 -6.46 -0.95
C GLY A 109 7.61 -4.97 -1.06
N PHE A 110 8.44 -4.43 -0.20
CA PHE A 110 8.68 -2.98 -0.21
C PHE A 110 10.06 -2.64 0.33
N CYS A 111 10.51 -1.45 -0.05
CA CYS A 111 11.74 -0.87 0.46
C CYS A 111 11.55 0.63 0.60
N SER A 112 12.50 1.28 1.30
CA SER A 112 12.54 2.73 1.33
C SER A 112 13.04 3.23 -0.03
N ALA A 113 12.31 4.15 -0.63
CA ALA A 113 12.69 4.75 -1.91
C ALA A 113 13.39 6.11 -1.72
N GLY A 114 13.41 6.61 -0.50
CA GLY A 114 14.10 7.85 -0.14
C GLY A 114 15.46 7.57 0.51
N LYS A 115 16.07 8.62 1.00
CA LYS A 115 17.38 8.53 1.68
C LYS A 115 17.26 8.02 3.11
N GLY A 116 16.12 8.22 3.75
CA GLY A 116 15.88 7.85 5.13
C GLY A 116 14.95 6.65 5.26
N LYS A 117 14.59 6.37 6.48
CA LYS A 117 13.60 5.33 6.78
C LYS A 117 12.23 5.73 6.26
N ALA A 118 11.38 4.75 6.08
CA ALA A 118 10.00 4.97 5.70
C ALA A 118 9.08 4.17 6.61
N ILE A 119 7.87 4.67 6.80
CA ILE A 119 6.86 4.02 7.64
C ILE A 119 5.56 4.00 6.87
N PHE A 120 4.92 2.85 6.80
CA PHE A 120 3.56 2.78 6.30
C PHE A 120 2.62 2.21 7.36
N ALA A 121 1.33 2.49 7.20
CA ALA A 121 0.28 1.90 7.99
C ALA A 121 -0.46 0.89 7.14
N ASN A 122 -0.86 -0.22 7.75
CA ASN A 122 -1.75 -1.20 7.13
C ASN A 122 -2.98 -1.35 8.03
N CYS A 123 -4.15 -1.12 7.45
CA CYS A 123 -5.43 -1.34 8.13
C CYS A 123 -6.13 -2.50 7.42
N SER A 124 -5.78 -3.72 7.79
CA SER A 124 -6.29 -4.90 7.11
C SER A 124 -7.66 -5.34 7.61
N ASP A 125 -8.35 -6.12 6.81
CA ASP A 125 -9.59 -6.75 7.20
C ASP A 125 -9.34 -8.16 7.78
#